data_9e7641e6b9166131220c167af3c2c288
#
_entry.id   9e7641e6b9166131220c167af3c2c288
#
_cell.length_a   1.000
_cell.length_b   1.000
_cell.length_c   1.000
_cell.angle_alpha   90.00
_cell.angle_beta   90.00
_cell.angle_gamma   90.00
#
_symmetry.space_group_name_H-M   'P 1'
#
loop_
_entity.id
_entity.type
_entity.pdbx_description
1 polymer ?
#
loop_
_entity_poly.entity_id
_entity_poly.type
_entity_poly.pdbx_seq_one_letter_code
_entity_poly.pdbx_strand_id
1 'polypeptide(L)'
;MNIQWDAEKYTSNFSFVHKYGNSVTELIKAPEGSRVLDLGCGNGALTGVLKDQGFQVTGLDDSKDLLSVAKKYFPDLEFIHADATDFSLKEQVDVVFSNAVFHWIDREKQPDMLRCVYKALKENGEFVFEFGGYGNNRLIHEALAKAF
;
A
#
# COMPACT_ATOMS: atom_id res chain seq x y z
N MET A 1 -13.45 7.06 1.62
CA MET A 1 -12.40 8.11 1.56
C MET A 1 -12.81 9.16 0.54
N ASN A 2 -12.85 10.48 0.89
CA ASN A 2 -13.34 11.55 0.01
C ASN A 2 -12.21 12.35 -0.66
N ILE A 3 -11.06 11.73 -0.91
CA ILE A 3 -9.93 12.40 -1.56
C ILE A 3 -9.89 11.92 -3.00
N GLN A 4 -10.10 12.85 -3.94
CA GLN A 4 -9.92 12.61 -5.36
C GLN A 4 -8.43 12.83 -5.69
N TRP A 5 -7.74 11.75 -6.03
CA TRP A 5 -6.31 11.78 -6.33
C TRP A 5 -6.08 12.20 -7.79
N ASP A 6 -5.28 13.25 -7.98
CA ASP A 6 -4.74 13.60 -9.29
C ASP A 6 -3.49 12.72 -9.54
N ALA A 7 -3.69 11.65 -10.31
CA ALA A 7 -2.69 10.60 -10.52
C ALA A 7 -1.39 11.13 -11.18
N GLU A 8 -1.48 12.13 -12.06
CA GLU A 8 -0.30 12.71 -12.72
C GLU A 8 0.52 13.57 -11.74
N LYS A 9 -0.16 14.40 -10.93
CA LYS A 9 0.49 15.19 -9.88
C LYS A 9 1.05 14.31 -8.76
N TYR A 10 0.36 13.23 -8.40
CA TYR A 10 0.85 12.28 -7.41
C TYR A 10 2.14 11.62 -7.89
N THR A 11 2.18 11.11 -9.10
CA THR A 11 3.35 10.43 -9.67
C THR A 11 4.57 11.33 -9.78
N SER A 12 4.38 12.64 -10.12
CA SER A 12 5.49 13.59 -10.26
C SER A 12 5.99 14.16 -8.92
N ASN A 13 5.08 14.40 -7.95
CA ASN A 13 5.42 15.11 -6.71
C ASN A 13 5.80 14.18 -5.55
N PHE A 14 5.45 12.89 -5.58
CA PHE A 14 5.68 11.94 -4.50
C PHE A 14 6.66 10.83 -4.84
N SER A 15 7.57 11.06 -5.79
CA SER A 15 8.64 10.08 -6.14
C SER A 15 9.50 9.67 -4.94
N PHE A 16 9.58 10.49 -3.88
CA PHE A 16 10.31 10.16 -2.66
C PHE A 16 9.63 9.04 -1.85
N VAL A 17 8.29 8.89 -1.91
CA VAL A 17 7.56 7.84 -1.21
C VAL A 17 8.02 6.46 -1.69
N HIS A 18 8.31 6.32 -2.99
CA HIS A 18 8.83 5.08 -3.55
C HIS A 18 10.24 4.76 -3.05
N LYS A 19 11.11 5.78 -2.82
CA LYS A 19 12.45 5.56 -2.28
C LYS A 19 12.44 5.05 -0.84
N TYR A 20 11.51 5.56 -0.02
CA TYR A 20 11.33 5.04 1.34
C TYR A 20 10.68 3.66 1.34
N GLY A 21 9.68 3.43 0.48
CA GLY A 21 9.01 2.15 0.35
C GLY A 21 9.94 1.00 -0.07
N ASN A 22 11.00 1.29 -0.86
CA ASN A 22 11.97 0.27 -1.25
C ASN A 22 12.65 -0.38 -0.03
N SER A 23 12.99 0.39 1.01
CA SER A 23 13.59 -0.17 2.23
C SER A 23 12.58 -1.01 3.04
N VAL A 24 11.28 -0.75 2.90
CA VAL A 24 10.23 -1.53 3.57
C VAL A 24 10.05 -2.89 2.88
N THR A 25 10.24 -2.98 1.56
CA THR A 25 10.16 -4.27 0.84
C THR A 25 11.26 -5.24 1.29
N GLU A 26 12.40 -4.74 1.74
CA GLU A 26 13.51 -5.54 2.27
C GLU A 26 13.20 -6.23 3.62
N LEU A 27 12.11 -5.82 4.29
CA LEU A 27 11.66 -6.45 5.53
C LEU A 27 10.90 -7.75 5.29
N ILE A 28 10.49 -8.03 4.05
CA ILE A 28 9.83 -9.28 3.67
C ILE A 28 10.84 -10.42 3.78
N LYS A 29 10.47 -11.45 4.55
CA LYS A 29 11.32 -12.63 4.79
C LYS A 29 10.86 -13.83 3.95
N ALA A 30 9.68 -13.76 3.37
CA ALA A 30 9.15 -14.80 2.51
C ALA A 30 10.08 -15.05 1.32
N PRO A 31 10.27 -16.30 0.87
CA PRO A 31 11.16 -16.62 -0.24
C PRO A 31 10.66 -16.06 -1.56
N GLU A 32 11.58 -15.92 -2.52
CA GLU A 32 11.24 -15.61 -3.92
C GLU A 32 10.17 -16.59 -4.45
N GLY A 33 9.27 -16.09 -5.29
CA GLY A 33 8.11 -16.84 -5.77
C GLY A 33 6.90 -16.81 -4.84
N SER A 34 7.02 -16.26 -3.61
CA SER A 34 5.88 -16.09 -2.70
C SER A 34 4.83 -15.14 -3.26
N ARG A 35 3.58 -15.37 -2.89
CA ARG A 35 2.45 -14.51 -3.30
C ARG A 35 2.34 -13.32 -2.37
N VAL A 36 2.32 -12.13 -2.92
CA VAL A 36 2.26 -10.86 -2.19
C VAL A 36 1.04 -10.06 -2.62
N LEU A 37 0.26 -9.59 -1.65
CA LEU A 37 -0.73 -8.54 -1.85
C LEU A 37 -0.08 -7.18 -1.50
N ASP A 38 -0.01 -6.28 -2.47
CA ASP A 38 0.35 -4.87 -2.23
C ASP A 38 -0.93 -4.07 -1.95
N LEU A 39 -1.20 -3.84 -0.66
CA LEU A 39 -2.44 -3.22 -0.16
C LEU A 39 -2.28 -1.70 -0.13
N GLY A 40 -3.08 -1.00 -0.95
CA GLY A 40 -2.95 0.42 -1.23
C GLY A 40 -1.82 0.71 -2.21
N CYS A 41 -1.77 -0.06 -3.30
CA CYS A 41 -0.66 -0.07 -4.28
C CYS A 41 -0.54 1.24 -5.09
N GLY A 42 -1.56 2.10 -5.08
CA GLY A 42 -1.57 3.35 -5.81
C GLY A 42 -1.31 3.17 -7.30
N ASN A 43 -0.28 3.85 -7.81
CA ASN A 43 0.15 3.78 -9.21
C ASN A 43 0.99 2.54 -9.55
N GLY A 44 1.15 1.59 -8.63
CA GLY A 44 1.83 0.32 -8.83
C GLY A 44 3.35 0.37 -8.76
N ALA A 45 3.96 1.48 -8.37
CA ALA A 45 5.43 1.60 -8.39
C ALA A 45 6.12 0.60 -7.46
N LEU A 46 5.63 0.41 -6.22
CA LEU A 46 6.16 -0.61 -5.31
C LEU A 46 5.73 -2.03 -5.69
N THR A 47 4.54 -2.18 -6.30
CA THR A 47 4.11 -3.46 -6.89
C THR A 47 5.13 -3.95 -7.94
N GLY A 48 5.62 -3.02 -8.78
CA GLY A 48 6.70 -3.31 -9.75
C GLY A 48 8.01 -3.71 -9.08
N VAL A 49 8.42 -3.01 -8.02
CA VAL A 49 9.63 -3.35 -7.24
C VAL A 49 9.52 -4.75 -6.64
N LEU A 50 8.38 -5.09 -6.02
CA LEU A 50 8.13 -6.42 -5.46
C LEU A 50 8.17 -7.51 -6.54
N LYS A 51 7.63 -7.24 -7.74
CA LYS A 51 7.76 -8.15 -8.89
C LYS A 51 9.22 -8.37 -9.29
N ASP A 52 10.00 -7.27 -9.37
CA ASP A 52 11.42 -7.34 -9.75
C ASP A 52 12.27 -8.07 -8.70
N GLN A 53 11.81 -8.13 -7.44
CA GLN A 53 12.36 -8.96 -6.37
C GLN A 53 11.94 -10.44 -6.46
N GLY A 54 11.20 -10.84 -7.49
CA GLY A 54 10.82 -12.22 -7.76
C GLY A 54 9.52 -12.69 -7.11
N PHE A 55 8.71 -11.79 -6.54
CA PHE A 55 7.41 -12.13 -5.95
C PHE A 55 6.29 -12.23 -7.00
N GLN A 56 5.25 -13.02 -6.72
CA GLN A 56 3.99 -13.04 -7.45
C GLN A 56 3.05 -12.00 -6.82
N VAL A 57 2.98 -10.81 -7.42
CA VAL A 57 2.34 -9.65 -6.78
C VAL A 57 0.98 -9.34 -7.39
N THR A 58 0.00 -9.08 -6.53
CA THR A 58 -1.28 -8.48 -6.88
C THR A 58 -1.40 -7.15 -6.16
N GLY A 59 -1.67 -6.06 -6.89
CA GLY A 59 -1.93 -4.74 -6.30
C GLY A 59 -3.42 -4.56 -5.98
N LEU A 60 -3.74 -3.90 -4.87
CA LEU A 60 -5.10 -3.51 -4.51
C LEU A 60 -5.14 -2.05 -4.10
N ASP A 61 -6.08 -1.28 -4.65
CA ASP A 61 -6.28 0.13 -4.29
C ASP A 61 -7.74 0.54 -4.48
N ASP A 62 -8.20 1.55 -3.75
CA ASP A 62 -9.55 2.14 -3.86
C ASP A 62 -9.64 3.22 -4.95
N SER A 63 -8.52 3.71 -5.47
CA SER A 63 -8.46 4.73 -6.50
C SER A 63 -8.43 4.14 -7.91
N LYS A 64 -9.54 4.25 -8.63
CA LYS A 64 -9.60 3.85 -10.05
C LYS A 64 -8.57 4.58 -10.91
N ASP A 65 -8.32 5.86 -10.61
CA ASP A 65 -7.41 6.70 -11.39
C ASP A 65 -5.96 6.23 -11.22
N LEU A 66 -5.53 5.94 -9.98
CA LEU A 66 -4.21 5.38 -9.70
C LEU A 66 -4.05 3.98 -10.32
N LEU A 67 -5.07 3.13 -10.20
CA LEU A 67 -5.05 1.80 -10.83
C LEU A 67 -5.01 1.86 -12.37
N SER A 68 -5.61 2.87 -12.99
CA SER A 68 -5.49 3.09 -14.43
C SER A 68 -4.03 3.36 -14.83
N VAL A 69 -3.31 4.15 -14.03
CA VAL A 69 -1.89 4.40 -14.21
C VAL A 69 -1.08 3.13 -13.98
N ALA A 70 -1.36 2.40 -12.89
CA ALA A 70 -0.68 1.14 -12.57
C ALA A 70 -0.78 0.12 -13.72
N LYS A 71 -1.98 -0.10 -14.24
CA LYS A 71 -2.23 -1.03 -15.37
C LYS A 71 -1.53 -0.60 -16.66
N LYS A 72 -1.37 0.71 -16.89
CA LYS A 72 -0.65 1.23 -18.04
C LYS A 72 0.85 0.95 -17.97
N TYR A 73 1.45 1.11 -16.78
CA TYR A 73 2.89 0.91 -16.59
C TYR A 73 3.28 -0.55 -16.35
N PHE A 74 2.38 -1.33 -15.77
CA PHE A 74 2.60 -2.74 -15.42
C PHE A 74 1.47 -3.63 -15.97
N PRO A 75 1.34 -3.75 -17.30
CA PRO A 75 0.22 -4.47 -17.94
C PRO A 75 0.17 -5.96 -17.59
N ASP A 76 1.29 -6.54 -17.20
CA ASP A 76 1.43 -7.97 -16.85
C ASP A 76 1.06 -8.25 -15.37
N LEU A 77 0.81 -7.22 -14.56
CA LEU A 77 0.43 -7.37 -13.16
C LEU A 77 -1.09 -7.30 -12.98
N GLU A 78 -1.58 -8.06 -12.00
CA GLU A 78 -2.97 -8.00 -11.58
C GLU A 78 -3.20 -6.82 -10.63
N PHE A 79 -4.25 -6.03 -10.92
CA PHE A 79 -4.68 -4.93 -10.06
C PHE A 79 -6.17 -5.02 -9.76
N ILE A 80 -6.52 -5.03 -8.47
CA ILE A 80 -7.87 -5.13 -7.94
C ILE A 80 -8.32 -3.76 -7.44
N HIS A 81 -9.50 -3.31 -7.89
CA HIS A 81 -10.15 -2.14 -7.32
C HIS A 81 -11.02 -2.57 -6.15
N ALA A 82 -10.62 -2.23 -4.93
CA ALA A 82 -11.36 -2.53 -3.70
C ALA A 82 -10.98 -1.59 -2.55
N ASP A 83 -11.88 -1.45 -1.58
CA ASP A 83 -11.61 -0.77 -0.31
C ASP A 83 -10.77 -1.70 0.60
N ALA A 84 -9.69 -1.18 1.19
CA ALA A 84 -8.84 -1.92 2.11
C ALA A 84 -9.60 -2.44 3.36
N THR A 85 -10.76 -1.86 3.67
CA THR A 85 -11.60 -2.25 4.80
C THR A 85 -12.66 -3.28 4.44
N ASP A 86 -12.85 -3.57 3.15
CA ASP A 86 -13.84 -4.53 2.65
C ASP A 86 -13.36 -5.20 1.37
N PHE A 87 -12.43 -6.14 1.50
CA PHE A 87 -11.94 -6.95 0.39
C PHE A 87 -11.85 -8.43 0.74
N SER A 88 -11.85 -9.26 -0.29
CA SER A 88 -11.54 -10.68 -0.17
C SER A 88 -10.73 -11.13 -1.39
N LEU A 89 -9.79 -12.03 -1.16
CA LEU A 89 -9.01 -12.66 -2.23
C LEU A 89 -9.59 -14.05 -2.54
N LYS A 90 -9.45 -14.49 -3.79
CA LYS A 90 -9.82 -15.87 -4.19
C LYS A 90 -8.90 -16.91 -3.54
N GLU A 91 -7.65 -16.56 -3.35
CA GLU A 91 -6.63 -17.40 -2.72
C GLU A 91 -5.83 -16.57 -1.74
N GLN A 92 -5.45 -17.18 -0.63
CA GLN A 92 -4.61 -16.55 0.38
C GLN A 92 -3.19 -16.31 -0.13
N VAL A 93 -2.55 -15.29 0.43
CA VAL A 93 -1.18 -14.87 0.11
C VAL A 93 -0.20 -15.17 1.24
N ASP A 94 1.08 -15.25 0.91
CA ASP A 94 2.15 -15.44 1.89
C ASP A 94 2.47 -14.14 2.62
N VAL A 95 2.33 -13.00 1.92
CA VAL A 95 2.62 -11.67 2.46
C VAL A 95 1.51 -10.70 2.10
N VAL A 96 1.10 -9.87 3.07
CA VAL A 96 0.45 -8.60 2.79
C VAL A 96 1.47 -7.50 3.05
N PHE A 97 1.76 -6.73 2.02
CA PHE A 97 2.63 -5.55 2.06
C PHE A 97 1.78 -4.28 1.99
N SER A 98 2.14 -3.23 2.72
CA SER A 98 1.46 -1.94 2.62
C SER A 98 2.38 -0.80 3.01
N ASN A 99 2.46 0.24 2.18
CA ASN A 99 3.30 1.40 2.43
C ASN A 99 2.51 2.70 2.35
N ALA A 100 2.56 3.52 3.41
CA ALA A 100 1.94 4.84 3.50
C ALA A 100 0.41 4.86 3.27
N VAL A 101 -0.31 3.84 3.77
CA VAL A 101 -1.77 3.67 3.51
C VAL A 101 -2.63 3.93 4.75
N PHE A 102 -2.26 3.40 5.91
CA PHE A 102 -3.19 3.30 7.05
C PHE A 102 -3.61 4.63 7.65
N HIS A 103 -2.81 5.66 7.49
CA HIS A 103 -3.17 7.02 7.92
C HIS A 103 -4.28 7.67 7.06
N TRP A 104 -4.66 7.05 5.93
CA TRP A 104 -5.80 7.43 5.11
C TRP A 104 -7.10 6.71 5.50
N ILE A 105 -7.02 5.67 6.33
CA ILE A 105 -8.15 4.88 6.77
C ILE A 105 -8.66 5.46 8.11
N ASP A 106 -9.95 5.76 8.18
CA ASP A 106 -10.59 6.22 9.40
C ASP A 106 -10.31 5.25 10.55
N ARG A 107 -9.96 5.79 11.72
CA ARG A 107 -9.58 4.99 12.89
C ARG A 107 -10.60 3.91 13.23
N GLU A 108 -11.89 4.21 13.08
CA GLU A 108 -13.00 3.31 13.40
C GLU A 108 -13.07 2.11 12.42
N LYS A 109 -12.54 2.28 11.20
CA LYS A 109 -12.50 1.24 10.15
C LYS A 109 -11.21 0.42 10.13
N GLN A 110 -10.19 0.82 10.86
CA GLN A 110 -8.91 0.07 10.90
C GLN A 110 -9.08 -1.37 11.39
N PRO A 111 -9.96 -1.71 12.37
CA PRO A 111 -10.22 -3.10 12.72
C PRO A 111 -10.81 -3.94 11.58
N ASP A 112 -11.60 -3.33 10.68
CA ASP A 112 -12.16 -4.00 9.52
C ASP A 112 -11.06 -4.33 8.50
N MET A 113 -10.18 -3.38 8.24
CA MET A 113 -8.99 -3.59 7.41
C MET A 113 -8.12 -4.72 7.97
N LEU A 114 -7.81 -4.72 9.27
CA LEU A 114 -7.02 -5.78 9.90
C LEU A 114 -7.69 -7.15 9.78
N ARG A 115 -9.02 -7.22 9.85
CA ARG A 115 -9.76 -8.48 9.62
C ARG A 115 -9.64 -8.96 8.17
N CYS A 116 -9.68 -8.04 7.19
CA CYS A 116 -9.47 -8.38 5.79
C CYS A 116 -8.04 -8.89 5.55
N VAL A 117 -7.04 -8.22 6.12
CA VAL A 117 -5.63 -8.66 6.05
C VAL A 117 -5.45 -10.05 6.67
N TYR A 118 -6.00 -10.28 7.87
CA TYR A 118 -5.92 -11.58 8.54
C TYR A 118 -6.53 -12.72 7.70
N LYS A 119 -7.67 -12.48 7.05
CA LYS A 119 -8.31 -13.47 6.18
C LYS A 119 -7.54 -13.70 4.87
N ALA A 120 -6.85 -12.67 4.37
CA ALA A 120 -6.07 -12.75 3.15
C ALA A 120 -4.75 -13.52 3.34
N LEU A 121 -4.20 -13.53 4.56
CA LEU A 121 -2.95 -14.21 4.87
C LEU A 121 -3.15 -15.72 5.04
N LYS A 122 -2.20 -16.50 4.53
CA LYS A 122 -2.02 -17.90 4.89
C LYS A 122 -1.63 -18.04 6.38
N GLU A 123 -1.72 -19.23 6.90
CA GLU A 123 -1.16 -19.56 8.22
C GLU A 123 0.36 -19.28 8.20
N ASN A 124 0.86 -18.56 9.21
CA ASN A 124 2.23 -18.04 9.30
C ASN A 124 2.64 -17.04 8.21
N GLY A 125 1.67 -16.45 7.50
CA GLY A 125 1.93 -15.38 6.56
C GLY A 125 2.40 -14.09 7.23
N GLU A 126 3.11 -13.25 6.47
CA GLU A 126 3.70 -12.00 6.96
C GLU A 126 2.81 -10.79 6.66
N PHE A 127 2.75 -9.86 7.62
CA PHE A 127 2.18 -8.54 7.39
C PHE A 127 3.27 -7.49 7.56
N VAL A 128 3.75 -6.94 6.44
CA VAL A 128 4.82 -5.95 6.38
C VAL A 128 4.25 -4.60 5.98
N PHE A 129 4.41 -3.58 6.83
CA PHE A 129 3.81 -2.28 6.57
C PHE A 129 4.60 -1.12 7.19
N GLU A 130 4.39 0.08 6.61
CA GLU A 130 4.87 1.36 7.11
C GLU A 130 3.77 2.41 6.95
N PHE A 131 3.61 3.28 7.93
CA PHE A 131 2.72 4.44 7.87
C PHE A 131 3.07 5.49 8.94
N GLY A 132 2.57 6.73 8.76
CA GLY A 132 2.74 7.81 9.74
C GLY A 132 2.05 7.52 11.05
N GLY A 133 2.82 7.26 12.11
CA GLY A 133 2.33 6.97 13.45
C GLY A 133 2.13 8.22 14.33
N TYR A 134 1.89 8.00 15.62
CA TYR A 134 1.74 9.06 16.61
C TYR A 134 2.97 9.98 16.64
N GLY A 135 2.73 11.29 16.61
CA GLY A 135 3.79 12.30 16.58
C GLY A 135 4.41 12.53 15.19
N ASN A 136 3.94 11.84 14.16
CA ASN A 136 4.27 12.18 12.77
C ASN A 136 3.86 13.64 12.51
N ASN A 137 4.70 14.42 11.84
CA ASN A 137 4.50 15.86 11.60
C ASN A 137 4.50 16.75 12.84
N ARG A 138 4.89 16.27 14.04
CA ARG A 138 4.91 17.09 15.28
C ARG A 138 5.67 18.40 15.10
N LEU A 139 6.85 18.38 14.46
CA LEU A 139 7.66 19.57 14.25
C LEU A 139 6.97 20.60 13.34
N ILE A 140 6.20 20.13 12.36
CA ILE A 140 5.41 21.00 11.47
C ILE A 140 4.28 21.65 12.28
N HIS A 141 3.56 20.88 13.09
CA HIS A 141 2.49 21.40 13.95
C HIS A 141 3.03 22.42 14.97
N GLU A 142 4.18 22.15 15.58
CA GLU A 142 4.84 23.07 16.51
C GLU A 142 5.30 24.37 15.82
N ALA A 143 5.81 24.27 14.59
CA ALA A 143 6.20 25.42 13.79
C ALA A 143 4.99 26.30 13.40
N LEU A 144 3.90 25.67 12.95
CA LEU A 144 2.65 26.37 12.63
C LEU A 144 2.05 27.05 13.87
N ALA A 145 1.99 26.38 15.00
CA ALA A 145 1.49 26.95 16.26
C ALA A 145 2.31 28.15 16.79
N LYS A 146 3.58 28.26 16.35
CA LYS A 146 4.42 29.45 16.67
C LYS A 146 4.26 30.58 15.67
N ALA A 147 3.78 30.29 14.46
CA ALA A 147 3.62 31.25 13.38
C ALA A 147 2.26 31.98 13.41
N PHE A 148 1.27 31.37 14.06
CA PHE A 148 -0.11 31.87 14.22
C PHE A 148 -0.50 31.97 15.70
#